data_adf0820e0dde65fe9631c08a1decca7b
#
_entry.id   adf0820e0dde65fe9631c08a1decca7b
#
_cell.length_a   1.000
_cell.length_b   1.000
_cell.length_c   1.000
_cell.angle_alpha   90.00
_cell.angle_beta   90.00
_cell.angle_gamma   90.00
#
_symmetry.space_group_name_H-M   'P 1'
#
loop_
_entity.id
_entity.type
_entity.pdbx_description
1 polymer ?
#
loop_
_entity_poly.entity_id
_entity_poly.type
_entity_poly.pdbx_seq_one_letter_code
_entity_poly.pdbx_strand_id
1 'polypeptide(L)'
;MNSKADSTLLGPLTSCKPEMLFNEEKNNLPLALSLYIPKNLGPDYSHLLIKEVSLYAEKFGSCKAQKTWLRGTPLYSLSSAEITEISFLTASHFQMDEDSYSEYGFECSLNDINENNLALMKGLRFTTLSLNLDIQTTPKETEVETALKLIKQFNFRDIHCHLNTGTIDQSKLNRWLHLLSNHKISLIEIIGLKAEISNPIPLDKISGDMKNRGYILLGDRFFVKEDHPLVRSKQKNKLQYIPNVGISHQGIEDWLGIGIGAIGKVGHAYYQNVPKKTEYVANLSKGKLPICCSGQHLTKESMHTWELTQQLYCLHQIHLPNTQNESTTFKNIQETLGNACKNGWMYKKGNYFYIKNNGLNHIREICYSLQAH
;
A
#
# COMPACT_ATOMS: atom_id res chain seq x y z
N MET A 1 0.54 0.09 13.20
CA MET A 1 2.00 -0.13 13.23
C MET A 1 2.67 -0.21 11.85
N ASN A 2 1.94 -0.08 10.75
CA ASN A 2 2.51 -0.23 9.39
C ASN A 2 3.11 1.05 8.76
N SER A 3 3.02 2.22 9.40
CA SER A 3 3.46 3.49 8.80
C SER A 3 4.99 3.63 8.63
N LYS A 4 5.79 2.94 9.44
CA LYS A 4 7.26 3.02 9.32
C LYS A 4 7.85 2.23 8.14
N ALA A 5 7.26 1.11 7.77
CA ALA A 5 7.78 0.27 6.67
C ALA A 5 7.50 0.88 5.28
N ASP A 6 6.41 1.62 5.13
CA ASP A 6 6.03 2.24 3.86
C ASP A 6 6.71 3.60 3.64
N SER A 7 7.03 4.33 4.72
CA SER A 7 7.76 5.61 4.63
C SER A 7 9.20 5.45 4.11
N THR A 8 9.79 4.27 4.22
CA THR A 8 11.16 4.02 3.70
C THR A 8 11.26 4.10 2.17
N LEU A 9 10.17 3.97 1.45
CA LEU A 9 10.15 4.14 -0.02
C LEU A 9 9.91 5.60 -0.45
N LEU A 10 9.55 6.50 0.48
CA LEU A 10 9.23 7.91 0.17
C LEU A 10 10.42 8.85 0.40
N GLY A 11 11.50 8.37 0.99
CA GLY A 11 12.58 9.22 1.46
C GLY A 11 12.18 10.07 2.69
N PRO A 12 13.09 10.92 3.20
CA PRO A 12 12.82 11.76 4.37
C PRO A 12 11.78 12.85 4.03
N LEU A 13 10.76 12.98 4.87
CA LEU A 13 9.79 14.07 4.79
C LEU A 13 10.44 15.34 5.34
N THR A 14 10.45 16.42 4.56
CA THR A 14 10.93 17.74 4.96
C THR A 14 9.76 18.71 5.19
N SER A 15 9.98 19.82 5.88
CA SER A 15 8.91 20.78 6.19
C SER A 15 8.35 21.44 4.93
N CYS A 16 7.03 21.38 4.74
CA CYS A 16 6.29 22.03 3.66
C CYS A 16 5.12 22.84 4.23
N LYS A 17 4.73 23.94 3.56
CA LYS A 17 3.52 24.68 3.91
C LYS A 17 2.31 23.97 3.31
N PRO A 18 1.27 23.60 4.11
CA PRO A 18 0.09 22.90 3.62
C PRO A 18 -0.63 23.58 2.44
N GLU A 19 -0.54 24.91 2.36
CA GLU A 19 -1.17 25.71 1.31
C GLU A 19 -0.58 25.47 -0.07
N MET A 20 0.67 25.01 -0.17
CA MET A 20 1.34 24.69 -1.44
C MET A 20 0.86 23.38 -2.08
N LEU A 21 0.24 22.50 -1.30
CA LEU A 21 -0.24 21.18 -1.78
C LEU A 21 -1.38 21.27 -2.80
N PHE A 22 -2.12 22.37 -2.82
CA PHE A 22 -3.37 22.49 -3.58
C PHE A 22 -3.33 23.61 -4.63
N ASN A 23 -2.16 24.17 -4.93
CA ASN A 23 -2.01 25.30 -5.85
C ASN A 23 -1.75 24.87 -7.31
N GLU A 24 -1.57 23.57 -7.58
CA GLU A 24 -1.38 23.07 -8.94
C GLU A 24 -2.73 22.85 -9.64
N GLU A 25 -2.75 23.01 -10.97
CA GLU A 25 -3.93 22.70 -11.78
C GLU A 25 -4.34 21.23 -11.54
N LYS A 26 -5.61 21.05 -11.20
CA LYS A 26 -6.17 19.72 -10.89
C LYS A 26 -6.18 18.90 -12.16
N ASN A 27 -5.39 17.85 -12.19
CA ASN A 27 -5.52 16.82 -13.20
C ASN A 27 -6.83 16.05 -12.93
N ASN A 28 -7.69 15.90 -13.95
CA ASN A 28 -8.90 15.06 -13.88
C ASN A 28 -8.56 13.54 -13.81
N LEU A 29 -7.39 13.20 -13.29
CA LEU A 29 -6.94 11.83 -13.16
C LEU A 29 -7.60 11.16 -11.95
N PRO A 30 -7.84 9.85 -12.05
CA PRO A 30 -8.41 9.12 -10.93
C PRO A 30 -7.45 9.13 -9.74
N LEU A 31 -8.03 9.25 -8.55
CA LEU A 31 -7.27 9.26 -7.29
C LEU A 31 -7.52 8.00 -6.44
N ALA A 32 -6.67 7.77 -5.46
CA ALA A 32 -6.92 6.77 -4.43
C ALA A 32 -7.22 7.44 -3.09
N LEU A 33 -8.13 6.83 -2.33
CA LEU A 33 -8.48 7.22 -0.97
C LEU A 33 -8.06 6.12 0.00
N SER A 34 -7.38 6.49 1.08
CA SER A 34 -7.02 5.58 2.16
C SER A 34 -7.48 6.18 3.48
N LEU A 35 -8.60 5.70 4.00
CA LEU A 35 -9.16 6.13 5.27
C LEU A 35 -8.61 5.23 6.39
N TYR A 36 -7.80 5.79 7.26
CA TYR A 36 -7.15 5.06 8.34
C TYR A 36 -7.94 5.15 9.65
N ILE A 37 -8.39 4.00 10.13
CA ILE A 37 -9.19 3.84 11.34
C ILE A 37 -8.38 3.02 12.35
N PRO A 38 -7.59 3.66 13.21
CA PRO A 38 -6.82 2.96 14.22
C PRO A 38 -7.68 2.48 15.39
N LYS A 39 -7.15 1.53 16.13
CA LYS A 39 -7.78 0.99 17.33
C LYS A 39 -7.83 2.03 18.45
N ASN A 40 -8.91 2.09 19.19
CA ASN A 40 -9.05 2.85 20.45
C ASN A 40 -9.01 4.39 20.34
N LEU A 41 -9.62 4.98 19.31
CA LEU A 41 -9.68 6.45 19.16
C LEU A 41 -10.91 7.12 19.78
N GLY A 42 -11.85 6.36 20.31
CA GLY A 42 -13.08 6.88 20.93
C GLY A 42 -14.21 7.16 19.92
N PRO A 43 -15.43 7.43 20.44
CA PRO A 43 -16.67 7.40 19.64
C PRO A 43 -16.76 8.51 18.58
N ASP A 44 -16.06 9.63 18.74
CA ASP A 44 -16.20 10.78 17.82
C ASP A 44 -15.31 10.69 16.57
N TYR A 45 -14.56 9.60 16.42
CA TYR A 45 -13.57 9.52 15.33
C TYR A 45 -14.19 9.42 13.94
N SER A 46 -15.34 8.78 13.82
CA SER A 46 -16.12 8.72 12.59
C SER A 46 -16.47 10.12 12.07
N HIS A 47 -16.97 11.00 12.94
CA HIS A 47 -17.29 12.38 12.59
C HIS A 47 -16.07 13.20 12.17
N LEU A 48 -14.92 12.95 12.81
CA LEU A 48 -13.65 13.60 12.43
C LEU A 48 -13.19 13.16 11.04
N LEU A 49 -13.31 11.86 10.71
CA LEU A 49 -13.00 11.36 9.37
C LEU A 49 -13.92 11.98 8.31
N ILE A 50 -15.23 12.01 8.57
CA ILE A 50 -16.22 12.63 7.67
C ILE A 50 -15.88 14.09 7.42
N LYS A 51 -15.53 14.84 8.47
CA LYS A 51 -15.12 16.24 8.35
C LYS A 51 -13.88 16.40 7.50
N GLU A 52 -12.88 15.53 7.67
CA GLU A 52 -11.67 15.56 6.86
C GLU A 52 -11.96 15.20 5.40
N VAL A 53 -12.79 14.18 5.12
CA VAL A 53 -13.26 13.83 3.78
C VAL A 53 -13.92 15.04 3.10
N SER A 54 -14.82 15.75 3.80
CA SER A 54 -15.48 16.94 3.27
C SER A 54 -14.49 18.06 2.94
N LEU A 55 -13.49 18.32 3.82
CA LEU A 55 -12.47 19.33 3.56
C LEU A 55 -11.59 19.00 2.34
N TYR A 56 -11.29 17.72 2.10
CA TYR A 56 -10.61 17.31 0.88
C TYR A 56 -11.52 17.48 -0.35
N ALA A 57 -12.79 17.09 -0.24
CA ALA A 57 -13.75 17.23 -1.34
C ALA A 57 -13.95 18.69 -1.77
N GLU A 58 -13.99 19.63 -0.83
CA GLU A 58 -14.01 21.08 -1.11
C GLU A 58 -12.81 21.53 -1.95
N LYS A 59 -11.64 20.91 -1.73
CA LYS A 59 -10.40 21.26 -2.45
C LYS A 59 -10.27 20.55 -3.78
N PHE A 60 -10.65 19.29 -3.87
CA PHE A 60 -10.52 18.47 -5.08
C PHE A 60 -11.71 18.58 -6.03
N GLY A 61 -12.89 18.97 -5.51
CA GLY A 61 -14.14 18.92 -6.28
C GLY A 61 -14.56 17.47 -6.57
N SER A 62 -15.35 17.28 -7.62
CA SER A 62 -15.88 15.97 -8.01
C SER A 62 -14.82 15.15 -8.77
N CYS A 63 -13.85 14.59 -8.07
CA CYS A 63 -12.84 13.71 -8.65
C CYS A 63 -13.28 12.24 -8.61
N LYS A 64 -12.78 11.45 -9.58
CA LYS A 64 -13.01 10.01 -9.59
C LYS A 64 -12.09 9.30 -8.60
N ALA A 65 -12.68 8.51 -7.69
CA ALA A 65 -11.95 7.61 -6.82
C ALA A 65 -11.89 6.21 -7.43
N GLN A 66 -10.75 5.84 -7.98
CA GLN A 66 -10.55 4.49 -8.54
C GLN A 66 -10.25 3.45 -7.47
N LYS A 67 -9.63 3.87 -6.37
CA LYS A 67 -9.39 3.04 -5.20
C LYS A 67 -9.86 3.71 -3.93
N THR A 68 -10.56 2.98 -3.09
CA THR A 68 -10.94 3.44 -1.75
C THR A 68 -10.74 2.31 -0.75
N TRP A 69 -9.98 2.59 0.29
CA TRP A 69 -9.66 1.61 1.33
C TRP A 69 -10.04 2.13 2.71
N LEU A 70 -10.78 1.31 3.47
CA LEU A 70 -10.90 1.43 4.92
C LEU A 70 -9.79 0.60 5.57
N ARG A 71 -8.80 1.26 6.14
CA ARG A 71 -7.57 0.66 6.67
C ARG A 71 -7.57 0.63 8.19
N GLY A 72 -6.76 -0.27 8.75
CA GLY A 72 -6.63 -0.42 10.20
C GLY A 72 -7.63 -1.39 10.80
N THR A 73 -8.56 -0.90 11.62
CA THR A 73 -9.54 -1.76 12.32
C THR A 73 -10.97 -1.23 12.17
N PRO A 74 -11.50 -1.03 10.95
CA PRO A 74 -12.83 -0.41 10.77
C PRO A 74 -13.95 -1.19 11.46
N LEU A 75 -14.01 -2.49 11.27
CA LEU A 75 -15.08 -3.35 11.82
C LEU A 75 -15.00 -3.54 13.34
N TYR A 76 -13.83 -3.31 13.93
CA TYR A 76 -13.66 -3.33 15.38
C TYR A 76 -13.95 -1.97 16.04
N SER A 77 -13.56 -0.89 15.37
CA SER A 77 -13.53 0.46 15.96
C SER A 77 -14.79 1.26 15.70
N LEU A 78 -15.57 0.90 14.68
CA LEU A 78 -16.78 1.61 14.24
C LEU A 78 -18.01 0.70 14.27
N SER A 79 -19.16 1.28 14.57
CA SER A 79 -20.46 0.62 14.42
C SER A 79 -20.84 0.49 12.94
N SER A 80 -21.80 -0.39 12.65
CA SER A 80 -22.35 -0.54 11.29
C SER A 80 -22.93 0.77 10.75
N ALA A 81 -23.53 1.59 11.59
CA ALA A 81 -24.08 2.89 11.21
C ALA A 81 -22.96 3.86 10.80
N GLU A 82 -21.89 3.96 11.59
CA GLU A 82 -20.75 4.83 11.30
C GLU A 82 -20.02 4.40 10.02
N ILE A 83 -19.82 3.09 9.79
CA ILE A 83 -19.24 2.58 8.55
C ILE A 83 -20.12 2.95 7.35
N THR A 84 -21.43 2.80 7.49
CA THR A 84 -22.41 3.16 6.44
C THR A 84 -22.33 4.65 6.14
N GLU A 85 -22.34 5.51 7.16
CA GLU A 85 -22.28 6.95 7.02
C GLU A 85 -20.97 7.40 6.33
N ILE A 86 -19.80 6.92 6.80
CA ILE A 86 -18.51 7.22 6.19
C ILE A 86 -18.49 6.78 4.72
N SER A 87 -18.96 5.58 4.42
CA SER A 87 -18.97 5.03 3.06
C SER A 87 -19.87 5.84 2.14
N PHE A 88 -21.09 6.18 2.60
CA PHE A 88 -22.03 6.97 1.83
C PHE A 88 -21.52 8.40 1.57
N LEU A 89 -21.02 9.08 2.59
CA LEU A 89 -20.50 10.45 2.45
C LEU A 89 -19.24 10.47 1.59
N THR A 90 -18.36 9.50 1.72
CA THR A 90 -17.19 9.38 0.82
C THR A 90 -17.64 9.20 -0.62
N ALA A 91 -18.61 8.32 -0.89
CA ALA A 91 -19.14 8.10 -2.23
C ALA A 91 -19.91 9.29 -2.80
N SER A 92 -20.54 10.13 -1.95
CA SER A 92 -21.22 11.35 -2.38
C SER A 92 -20.26 12.48 -2.77
N HIS A 93 -19.10 12.53 -2.14
CA HIS A 93 -18.08 13.54 -2.40
C HIS A 93 -17.14 13.18 -3.55
N PHE A 94 -16.81 11.89 -3.69
CA PHE A 94 -15.90 11.40 -4.72
C PHE A 94 -16.65 10.41 -5.61
N GLN A 95 -16.61 10.63 -6.93
CA GLN A 95 -17.26 9.72 -7.87
C GLN A 95 -16.57 8.35 -7.79
N MET A 96 -17.29 7.35 -7.28
CA MET A 96 -16.82 5.98 -7.23
C MET A 96 -16.93 5.37 -8.61
N ASP A 97 -15.80 4.98 -9.20
CA ASP A 97 -15.79 4.35 -10.51
C ASP A 97 -16.24 2.87 -10.41
N GLU A 98 -17.01 2.40 -11.39
CA GLU A 98 -17.50 1.01 -11.43
C GLU A 98 -16.76 0.17 -12.50
N ASP A 99 -15.60 0.64 -12.96
CA ASP A 99 -14.81 -0.12 -13.93
C ASP A 99 -14.17 -1.39 -13.33
N SER A 100 -13.65 -2.25 -14.18
CA SER A 100 -13.02 -3.51 -13.76
C SER A 100 -11.73 -3.33 -12.97
N TYR A 101 -11.15 -2.13 -12.96
CA TYR A 101 -9.92 -1.79 -12.23
C TYR A 101 -10.20 -1.08 -10.91
N SER A 102 -11.44 -0.65 -10.69
CA SER A 102 -11.83 0.00 -9.44
C SER A 102 -11.76 -0.98 -8.28
N GLU A 103 -11.20 -0.54 -7.16
CA GLU A 103 -10.98 -1.38 -5.98
C GLU A 103 -11.49 -0.66 -4.73
N TYR A 104 -12.53 -1.23 -4.15
CA TYR A 104 -13.10 -0.77 -2.88
C TYR A 104 -12.83 -1.84 -1.83
N GLY A 105 -11.86 -1.54 -0.96
CA GLY A 105 -11.30 -2.51 -0.03
C GLY A 105 -11.49 -2.12 1.42
N PHE A 106 -11.49 -3.12 2.28
CA PHE A 106 -11.45 -2.93 3.72
C PHE A 106 -10.52 -3.94 4.37
N GLU A 107 -9.90 -3.52 5.47
CA GLU A 107 -9.11 -4.40 6.34
C GLU A 107 -9.99 -4.94 7.47
N CYS A 108 -9.76 -6.18 7.84
CA CYS A 108 -10.39 -6.82 8.98
C CYS A 108 -9.43 -7.81 9.65
N SER A 109 -9.68 -8.11 10.91
CA SER A 109 -9.02 -9.20 11.63
C SER A 109 -9.86 -10.47 11.59
N LEU A 110 -9.28 -11.58 12.03
CA LEU A 110 -10.01 -12.87 12.10
C LEU A 110 -11.28 -12.76 12.96
N ASN A 111 -11.23 -11.99 14.04
CA ASN A 111 -12.37 -11.81 14.95
C ASN A 111 -13.51 -10.99 14.37
N ASP A 112 -13.25 -10.23 13.30
CA ASP A 112 -14.24 -9.40 12.63
C ASP A 112 -15.06 -10.22 11.62
N ILE A 113 -14.66 -11.44 11.30
CA ILE A 113 -15.28 -12.30 10.28
C ILE A 113 -16.54 -12.96 10.86
N ASN A 114 -17.68 -12.43 10.49
CA ASN A 114 -19.01 -12.96 10.75
C ASN A 114 -19.99 -12.54 9.63
N GLU A 115 -21.13 -13.21 9.55
CA GLU A 115 -22.11 -12.97 8.48
C GLU A 115 -22.60 -11.52 8.42
N ASN A 116 -22.85 -10.88 9.58
CA ASN A 116 -23.37 -9.52 9.64
C ASN A 116 -22.37 -8.51 9.07
N ASN A 117 -21.10 -8.61 9.47
CA ASN A 117 -20.04 -7.73 8.99
C ASN A 117 -19.77 -7.94 7.49
N LEU A 118 -19.74 -9.19 7.03
CA LEU A 118 -19.51 -9.48 5.61
C LEU A 118 -20.69 -9.02 4.76
N ALA A 119 -21.93 -9.22 5.23
CA ALA A 119 -23.14 -8.73 4.57
C ALA A 119 -23.18 -7.20 4.49
N LEU A 120 -22.81 -6.50 5.58
CA LEU A 120 -22.71 -5.05 5.60
C LEU A 120 -21.73 -4.55 4.54
N MET A 121 -20.50 -5.06 4.55
CA MET A 121 -19.47 -4.59 3.62
C MET A 121 -19.81 -4.92 2.17
N LYS A 122 -20.43 -6.07 1.92
CA LYS A 122 -20.92 -6.44 0.60
C LYS A 122 -22.08 -5.54 0.15
N GLY A 123 -23.03 -5.22 1.05
CA GLY A 123 -24.12 -4.30 0.80
C GLY A 123 -23.65 -2.88 0.48
N LEU A 124 -22.53 -2.44 1.07
CA LEU A 124 -21.87 -1.17 0.79
C LEU A 124 -20.97 -1.21 -0.46
N ARG A 125 -21.08 -2.28 -1.28
CA ARG A 125 -20.35 -2.48 -2.54
C ARG A 125 -18.82 -2.61 -2.42
N PHE A 126 -18.30 -2.98 -1.26
CA PHE A 126 -16.88 -3.33 -1.16
C PHE A 126 -16.58 -4.55 -2.02
N THR A 127 -15.53 -4.46 -2.82
CA THR A 127 -15.12 -5.49 -3.79
C THR A 127 -13.99 -6.36 -3.28
N THR A 128 -13.19 -5.82 -2.36
CA THR A 128 -11.96 -6.44 -1.87
C THR A 128 -11.96 -6.51 -0.35
N LEU A 129 -11.69 -7.69 0.19
CA LEU A 129 -11.48 -7.92 1.62
C LEU A 129 -10.00 -8.20 1.87
N SER A 130 -9.39 -7.53 2.85
CA SER A 130 -8.04 -7.80 3.31
C SER A 130 -8.04 -8.34 4.74
N LEU A 131 -7.71 -9.61 4.90
CA LEU A 131 -7.61 -10.28 6.19
C LEU A 131 -6.23 -10.03 6.79
N ASN A 132 -6.18 -9.32 7.93
CA ASN A 132 -4.97 -9.16 8.72
C ASN A 132 -4.78 -10.39 9.61
N LEU A 133 -3.78 -11.18 9.32
CA LEU A 133 -3.48 -12.43 10.02
C LEU A 133 -2.12 -12.33 10.71
N ASP A 134 -2.15 -12.22 12.04
CA ASP A 134 -0.94 -12.25 12.86
C ASP A 134 -0.71 -13.67 13.37
N ILE A 135 0.25 -14.37 12.75
CA ILE A 135 0.54 -15.76 13.09
C ILE A 135 1.41 -15.91 14.34
N GLN A 136 1.87 -14.81 14.95
CA GLN A 136 2.50 -14.83 16.27
C GLN A 136 1.48 -15.03 17.39
N THR A 137 0.29 -14.46 17.26
CA THR A 137 -0.82 -14.66 18.22
C THR A 137 -1.45 -16.04 18.12
N THR A 138 -0.91 -16.87 17.25
CA THR A 138 -1.22 -18.30 17.06
C THR A 138 -2.72 -18.59 16.88
N PRO A 139 -3.39 -18.03 15.87
CA PRO A 139 -4.72 -18.48 15.53
C PRO A 139 -4.63 -19.97 15.12
N LYS A 140 -5.64 -20.75 15.45
CA LYS A 140 -5.70 -22.14 14.98
C LYS A 140 -5.95 -22.16 13.47
N GLU A 141 -5.26 -23.02 12.75
CA GLU A 141 -5.46 -23.18 11.30
C GLU A 141 -6.94 -23.44 10.97
N THR A 142 -7.64 -24.23 11.79
CA THR A 142 -9.07 -24.52 11.64
C THR A 142 -9.98 -23.28 11.77
N GLU A 143 -9.62 -22.32 12.63
CA GLU A 143 -10.36 -21.07 12.78
C GLU A 143 -10.20 -20.22 11.52
N VAL A 144 -8.98 -20.14 10.99
CA VAL A 144 -8.70 -19.41 9.74
C VAL A 144 -9.39 -20.08 8.56
N GLU A 145 -9.36 -21.40 8.46
CA GLU A 145 -10.09 -22.14 7.40
C GLU A 145 -11.60 -21.87 7.46
N THR A 146 -12.19 -21.86 8.65
CA THR A 146 -13.62 -21.58 8.83
C THR A 146 -13.93 -20.16 8.38
N ALA A 147 -13.13 -19.19 8.77
CA ALA A 147 -13.29 -17.79 8.35
C ALA A 147 -13.15 -17.65 6.81
N LEU A 148 -12.16 -18.29 6.20
CA LEU A 148 -11.95 -18.24 4.75
C LEU A 148 -13.09 -18.93 3.97
N LYS A 149 -13.69 -19.99 4.51
CA LYS A 149 -14.88 -20.62 3.94
C LYS A 149 -16.08 -19.68 3.98
N LEU A 150 -16.28 -18.98 5.11
CA LEU A 150 -17.36 -18.00 5.25
C LEU A 150 -17.16 -16.80 4.30
N ILE A 151 -15.94 -16.21 4.24
CA ILE A 151 -15.63 -15.11 3.33
C ILE A 151 -15.98 -15.45 1.87
N LYS A 152 -15.68 -16.68 1.44
CA LYS A 152 -15.97 -17.13 0.07
C LYS A 152 -17.45 -17.14 -0.29
N GLN A 153 -18.35 -17.36 0.69
CA GLN A 153 -19.81 -17.36 0.45
C GLN A 153 -20.33 -15.98 0.05
N PHE A 154 -19.62 -14.92 0.43
CA PHE A 154 -19.99 -13.54 0.10
C PHE A 154 -19.48 -13.06 -1.26
N ASN A 155 -18.70 -13.88 -2.00
CA ASN A 155 -18.26 -13.57 -3.36
C ASN A 155 -17.60 -12.18 -3.50
N PHE A 156 -16.66 -11.84 -2.62
CA PHE A 156 -15.77 -10.70 -2.86
C PHE A 156 -14.94 -10.98 -4.12
N ARG A 157 -14.72 -9.94 -4.93
CA ARG A 157 -13.92 -10.07 -6.15
C ARG A 157 -12.50 -10.49 -5.85
N ASP A 158 -11.92 -9.87 -4.81
CA ASP A 158 -10.57 -10.14 -4.36
C ASP A 158 -10.52 -10.39 -2.85
N ILE A 159 -9.74 -11.37 -2.47
CA ILE A 159 -9.43 -11.68 -1.07
C ILE A 159 -7.93 -11.53 -0.91
N HIS A 160 -7.52 -10.55 -0.13
CA HIS A 160 -6.13 -10.33 0.25
C HIS A 160 -5.87 -10.88 1.65
N CYS A 161 -4.62 -11.24 1.93
CA CYS A 161 -4.18 -11.59 3.27
C CYS A 161 -2.88 -10.87 3.59
N HIS A 162 -2.88 -10.07 4.65
CA HIS A 162 -1.68 -9.51 5.24
C HIS A 162 -1.17 -10.46 6.31
N LEU A 163 -0.18 -11.25 5.96
CA LEU A 163 0.40 -12.26 6.84
C LEU A 163 1.57 -11.65 7.63
N ASN A 164 1.32 -11.31 8.89
CA ASN A 164 2.39 -10.87 9.79
C ASN A 164 3.09 -12.10 10.37
N THR A 165 4.34 -12.31 9.94
CA THR A 165 5.10 -13.51 10.29
C THR A 165 5.90 -13.36 11.58
N GLY A 166 6.35 -12.14 11.92
CA GLY A 166 7.28 -11.93 13.03
C GLY A 166 8.45 -12.92 13.02
N THR A 167 8.83 -13.44 14.21
CA THR A 167 9.83 -14.50 14.37
C THR A 167 9.22 -15.87 14.17
N ILE A 168 9.34 -16.45 12.98
CA ILE A 168 8.77 -17.76 12.63
C ILE A 168 9.79 -18.57 11.86
N ASP A 169 9.77 -19.88 12.05
CA ASP A 169 10.54 -20.81 11.24
C ASP A 169 9.91 -21.03 9.86
N GLN A 170 10.72 -21.49 8.92
CA GLN A 170 10.30 -21.72 7.54
C GLN A 170 9.18 -22.77 7.42
N SER A 171 9.19 -23.80 8.28
CA SER A 171 8.20 -24.87 8.21
C SER A 171 6.81 -24.36 8.61
N LYS A 172 6.71 -23.52 9.63
CA LYS A 172 5.47 -22.87 10.05
C LYS A 172 5.00 -21.88 8.98
N LEU A 173 5.90 -21.08 8.39
CA LEU A 173 5.54 -20.20 7.28
C LEU A 173 4.99 -20.99 6.10
N ASN A 174 5.65 -22.05 5.69
CA ASN A 174 5.21 -22.89 4.57
C ASN A 174 3.82 -23.49 4.80
N ARG A 175 3.46 -23.89 6.03
CA ARG A 175 2.11 -24.34 6.37
C ARG A 175 1.07 -23.27 6.17
N TRP A 176 1.32 -22.03 6.62
CA TRP A 176 0.42 -20.90 6.42
C TRP A 176 0.26 -20.54 4.93
N LEU A 177 1.36 -20.50 4.19
CA LEU A 177 1.31 -20.25 2.76
C LEU A 177 0.57 -21.34 2.00
N HIS A 178 0.71 -22.61 2.43
CA HIS A 178 -0.05 -23.74 1.90
C HIS A 178 -1.55 -23.57 2.15
N LEU A 179 -1.94 -23.27 3.38
CA LEU A 179 -3.33 -23.04 3.75
C LEU A 179 -3.94 -21.89 2.93
N LEU A 180 -3.29 -20.74 2.85
CA LEU A 180 -3.78 -19.59 2.11
C LEU A 180 -3.87 -19.85 0.60
N SER A 181 -2.88 -20.55 0.03
CA SER A 181 -2.89 -20.89 -1.39
C SER A 181 -3.99 -21.90 -1.76
N ASN A 182 -4.27 -22.89 -0.92
CA ASN A 182 -5.37 -23.85 -1.10
C ASN A 182 -6.74 -23.14 -1.07
N HIS A 183 -6.85 -22.08 -0.29
CA HIS A 183 -8.04 -21.21 -0.28
C HIS A 183 -8.07 -20.20 -1.42
N LYS A 184 -7.10 -20.24 -2.33
CA LYS A 184 -7.04 -19.38 -3.53
C LYS A 184 -7.11 -17.87 -3.21
N ILE A 185 -6.41 -17.43 -2.17
CA ILE A 185 -6.29 -16.02 -1.83
C ILE A 185 -5.69 -15.26 -3.03
N SER A 186 -6.27 -14.13 -3.43
CA SER A 186 -5.85 -13.40 -4.64
C SER A 186 -4.48 -12.77 -4.48
N LEU A 187 -4.20 -12.21 -3.28
CA LEU A 187 -2.95 -11.56 -2.93
C LEU A 187 -2.56 -11.91 -1.49
N ILE A 188 -1.33 -12.33 -1.28
CA ILE A 188 -0.74 -12.57 0.04
C ILE A 188 0.42 -11.58 0.21
N GLU A 189 0.29 -10.65 1.14
CA GLU A 189 1.40 -9.77 1.55
C GLU A 189 2.07 -10.37 2.79
N ILE A 190 3.35 -10.67 2.69
CA ILE A 190 4.12 -11.18 3.83
C ILE A 190 4.82 -10.02 4.51
N ILE A 191 4.51 -9.81 5.79
CA ILE A 191 5.06 -8.72 6.61
C ILE A 191 5.99 -9.33 7.66
N GLY A 192 7.13 -8.67 7.91
CA GLY A 192 8.05 -9.08 8.96
C GLY A 192 9.25 -9.92 8.52
N LEU A 193 9.38 -10.22 7.23
CA LEU A 193 10.48 -11.07 6.71
C LEU A 193 11.89 -10.52 6.93
N LYS A 194 12.06 -9.23 7.30
CA LYS A 194 13.40 -8.60 7.28
C LYS A 194 13.83 -7.88 8.56
N ALA A 195 12.93 -7.55 9.47
CA ALA A 195 13.26 -6.44 10.35
C ALA A 195 14.18 -6.80 11.53
N GLU A 196 14.12 -8.01 12.10
CA GLU A 196 14.76 -8.27 13.40
C GLU A 196 15.18 -9.73 13.62
N ILE A 197 15.28 -10.56 12.58
CA ILE A 197 15.57 -11.98 12.73
C ILE A 197 17.02 -12.25 12.40
N SER A 198 17.73 -12.88 13.32
CA SER A 198 19.12 -13.34 13.16
C SER A 198 19.31 -14.32 11.98
N ASN A 199 18.22 -14.82 11.40
CA ASN A 199 18.23 -15.74 10.26
C ASN A 199 16.96 -15.52 9.40
N PRO A 200 16.92 -14.44 8.57
CA PRO A 200 15.76 -14.17 7.74
C PRO A 200 15.54 -15.31 6.72
N ILE A 201 14.29 -15.72 6.56
CA ILE A 201 13.95 -16.71 5.52
C ILE A 201 14.17 -16.06 4.15
N PRO A 202 15.02 -16.63 3.29
CA PRO A 202 15.33 -16.03 2.00
C PRO A 202 14.10 -15.92 1.10
N LEU A 203 13.85 -14.73 0.58
CA LEU A 203 12.68 -14.44 -0.26
C LEU A 203 12.69 -15.24 -1.57
N ASP A 204 13.86 -15.55 -2.10
CA ASP A 204 14.03 -16.38 -3.29
C ASP A 204 13.48 -17.80 -3.10
N LYS A 205 13.70 -18.41 -1.92
CA LYS A 205 13.13 -19.72 -1.58
C LYS A 205 11.60 -19.65 -1.48
N ILE A 206 11.07 -18.65 -0.75
CA ILE A 206 9.62 -18.44 -0.66
C ILE A 206 9.03 -18.23 -2.05
N SER A 207 9.68 -17.41 -2.87
CA SER A 207 9.24 -17.11 -4.24
C SER A 207 9.19 -18.37 -5.12
N GLY A 208 10.17 -19.27 -4.99
CA GLY A 208 10.18 -20.56 -5.67
C GLY A 208 9.00 -21.44 -5.26
N ASP A 209 8.75 -21.59 -3.97
CA ASP A 209 7.64 -22.38 -3.42
C ASP A 209 6.28 -21.80 -3.83
N MET A 210 6.12 -20.48 -3.78
CA MET A 210 4.88 -19.81 -4.15
C MET A 210 4.62 -19.86 -5.66
N LYS A 211 5.67 -19.82 -6.49
CA LYS A 211 5.54 -20.03 -7.94
C LYS A 211 4.97 -21.41 -8.26
N ASN A 212 5.41 -22.46 -7.57
CA ASN A 212 4.86 -23.81 -7.74
C ASN A 212 3.38 -23.91 -7.33
N ARG A 213 2.86 -22.92 -6.60
CA ARG A 213 1.45 -22.81 -6.19
C ARG A 213 0.65 -21.83 -7.07
N GLY A 214 1.23 -21.34 -8.18
CA GLY A 214 0.59 -20.41 -9.11
C GLY A 214 0.57 -18.96 -8.63
N TYR A 215 1.59 -18.53 -7.87
CA TYR A 215 1.75 -17.14 -7.43
C TYR A 215 3.01 -16.51 -8.00
N ILE A 216 2.93 -15.24 -8.31
CA ILE A 216 4.04 -14.42 -8.79
C ILE A 216 4.36 -13.35 -7.75
N LEU A 217 5.65 -13.18 -7.47
CA LEU A 217 6.14 -12.12 -6.60
C LEU A 217 6.07 -10.77 -7.32
N LEU A 218 5.40 -9.81 -6.68
CA LEU A 218 5.42 -8.39 -7.02
C LEU A 218 6.06 -7.62 -5.85
N GLY A 219 6.90 -6.64 -6.18
CA GLY A 219 7.67 -5.98 -5.13
C GLY A 219 8.60 -6.95 -4.39
N ASP A 220 8.66 -6.80 -3.07
CA ASP A 220 9.49 -7.63 -2.19
C ASP A 220 8.69 -8.51 -1.23
N ARG A 221 7.36 -8.49 -1.31
CA ARG A 221 6.49 -9.14 -0.32
C ARG A 221 5.09 -9.53 -0.79
N PHE A 222 4.68 -9.12 -1.99
CA PHE A 222 3.34 -9.38 -2.51
C PHE A 222 3.34 -10.60 -3.42
N PHE A 223 2.75 -11.68 -2.98
CA PHE A 223 2.52 -12.87 -3.79
C PHE A 223 1.11 -12.81 -4.35
N VAL A 224 1.01 -12.70 -5.65
CA VAL A 224 -0.24 -12.50 -6.37
C VAL A 224 -0.48 -13.68 -7.31
N LYS A 225 -1.70 -14.16 -7.39
CA LYS A 225 -2.07 -15.23 -8.34
C LYS A 225 -1.67 -14.85 -9.76
N GLU A 226 -1.14 -15.81 -10.51
CA GLU A 226 -0.64 -15.57 -11.87
C GLU A 226 -1.72 -15.11 -12.86
N ASP A 227 -3.00 -15.44 -12.63
CA ASP A 227 -4.14 -14.99 -13.43
C ASP A 227 -4.68 -13.61 -13.03
N HIS A 228 -4.19 -13.03 -11.93
CA HIS A 228 -4.66 -11.75 -11.41
C HIS A 228 -4.31 -10.58 -12.36
N PRO A 229 -5.18 -9.55 -12.49
CA PRO A 229 -4.93 -8.39 -13.36
C PRO A 229 -3.60 -7.66 -13.10
N LEU A 230 -3.12 -7.59 -11.87
CA LEU A 230 -1.84 -6.98 -11.51
C LEU A 230 -0.64 -7.66 -12.21
N VAL A 231 -0.70 -8.98 -12.42
CA VAL A 231 0.37 -9.70 -13.13
C VAL A 231 0.42 -9.28 -14.59
N ARG A 232 -0.74 -9.11 -15.23
CA ARG A 232 -0.84 -8.58 -16.59
C ARG A 232 -0.31 -7.15 -16.69
N SER A 233 -0.54 -6.33 -15.66
CA SER A 233 0.03 -4.98 -15.58
C SER A 233 1.53 -4.97 -15.42
N LYS A 234 2.11 -5.91 -14.65
CA LYS A 234 3.56 -6.10 -14.58
C LYS A 234 4.15 -6.40 -15.96
N GLN A 235 3.53 -7.32 -16.71
CA GLN A 235 3.97 -7.71 -18.05
C GLN A 235 3.96 -6.53 -19.05
N LYS A 236 3.05 -5.57 -18.83
CA LYS A 236 2.93 -4.33 -19.63
C LYS A 236 3.76 -3.17 -19.06
N ASN A 237 4.57 -3.39 -18.03
CA ASN A 237 5.31 -2.35 -17.29
C ASN A 237 4.39 -1.23 -16.73
N LYS A 238 3.17 -1.59 -16.32
CA LYS A 238 2.13 -0.67 -15.83
C LYS A 238 1.73 -0.96 -14.37
N LEU A 239 2.72 -1.25 -13.53
CA LEU A 239 2.53 -1.34 -12.09
C LEU A 239 3.10 -0.12 -11.40
N GLN A 240 2.46 0.24 -10.29
CA GLN A 240 2.95 1.23 -9.33
C GLN A 240 2.70 0.73 -7.91
N TYR A 241 3.52 1.19 -7.00
CA TYR A 241 3.33 1.01 -5.57
C TYR A 241 2.88 2.34 -4.96
N ILE A 242 1.73 2.32 -4.30
CA ILE A 242 1.18 3.48 -3.61
C ILE A 242 1.30 3.22 -2.10
N PRO A 243 2.08 4.01 -1.35
CA PRO A 243 2.16 3.87 0.09
C PRO A 243 0.78 3.87 0.75
N ASN A 244 0.58 3.00 1.73
CA ASN A 244 -0.70 2.77 2.41
C ASN A 244 -1.87 2.29 1.54
N VAL A 245 -1.66 2.05 0.25
CA VAL A 245 -2.66 1.44 -0.65
C VAL A 245 -2.18 0.10 -1.18
N GLY A 246 -0.87 -0.04 -1.42
CA GLY A 246 -0.24 -1.25 -1.92
C GLY A 246 0.05 -1.20 -3.42
N ILE A 247 0.29 -2.37 -4.02
CA ILE A 247 0.53 -2.49 -5.47
C ILE A 247 -0.75 -2.23 -6.25
N SER A 248 -0.63 -1.44 -7.30
CA SER A 248 -1.74 -0.99 -8.13
C SER A 248 -1.38 -0.96 -9.61
N HIS A 249 -2.40 -0.87 -10.46
CA HIS A 249 -2.22 -0.45 -11.85
C HIS A 249 -1.70 0.98 -11.89
N GLN A 250 -0.87 1.30 -12.88
CA GLN A 250 -0.42 2.66 -13.14
C GLN A 250 -1.59 3.55 -13.59
N GLY A 251 -1.55 4.83 -13.24
CA GLY A 251 -2.55 5.83 -13.61
C GLY A 251 -3.20 6.56 -12.44
N ILE A 252 -2.86 6.18 -11.20
CA ILE A 252 -3.23 6.93 -10.01
C ILE A 252 -2.03 7.81 -9.63
N GLU A 253 -2.15 9.11 -9.84
CA GLU A 253 -1.07 10.06 -9.51
C GLU A 253 -1.21 10.60 -8.10
N ASP A 254 -2.44 10.89 -7.70
CA ASP A 254 -2.77 11.43 -6.38
C ASP A 254 -3.41 10.37 -5.48
N TRP A 255 -3.01 10.37 -4.22
CA TRP A 255 -3.70 9.58 -3.22
C TRP A 255 -3.86 10.34 -1.91
N LEU A 256 -5.06 10.29 -1.36
CA LEU A 256 -5.40 10.97 -0.13
C LEU A 256 -5.33 10.00 1.04
N GLY A 257 -4.40 10.30 1.96
CA GLY A 257 -4.36 9.67 3.27
C GLY A 257 -5.22 10.45 4.24
N ILE A 258 -6.31 9.85 4.69
CA ILE A 258 -7.32 10.45 5.58
C ILE A 258 -7.26 9.75 6.93
N GLY A 259 -7.25 10.52 8.01
CA GLY A 259 -7.14 10.00 9.38
C GLY A 259 -5.82 10.36 10.07
N ILE A 260 -5.73 10.06 11.34
CA ILE A 260 -4.57 10.38 12.19
C ILE A 260 -3.30 9.70 11.65
N GLY A 261 -2.25 10.52 11.39
CA GLY A 261 -0.96 10.03 10.92
C GLY A 261 -0.97 9.44 9.51
N ALA A 262 -2.08 9.53 8.77
CA ALA A 262 -2.18 9.04 7.40
C ALA A 262 -1.23 9.83 6.47
N ILE A 263 -0.72 9.15 5.44
CA ILE A 263 0.18 9.74 4.44
C ILE A 263 -0.54 9.80 3.11
N GLY A 264 -0.41 10.93 2.41
CA GLY A 264 -0.94 11.13 1.07
C GLY A 264 0.06 11.83 0.16
N LYS A 265 -0.31 11.94 -1.12
CA LYS A 265 0.42 12.68 -2.16
C LYS A 265 -0.56 13.45 -3.01
N VAL A 266 -0.26 14.71 -3.27
CA VAL A 266 -1.01 15.59 -4.16
C VAL A 266 -0.03 16.32 -5.06
N GLY A 267 -0.19 16.17 -6.37
CA GLY A 267 0.77 16.70 -7.33
C GLY A 267 2.18 16.20 -7.05
N HIS A 268 3.09 17.13 -6.81
CA HIS A 268 4.50 16.83 -6.52
C HIS A 268 4.85 16.83 -5.02
N ALA A 269 3.86 16.80 -4.15
CA ALA A 269 4.11 16.88 -2.70
C ALA A 269 3.53 15.67 -1.95
N TYR A 270 4.35 15.06 -1.11
CA TYR A 270 3.89 14.15 -0.07
C TYR A 270 3.50 14.91 1.18
N TYR A 271 2.53 14.41 1.90
CA TYR A 271 2.14 14.96 3.18
C TYR A 271 1.84 13.85 4.18
N GLN A 272 1.87 14.19 5.45
CA GLN A 272 1.40 13.34 6.52
C GLN A 272 0.47 14.13 7.43
N ASN A 273 -0.61 13.50 7.84
CA ASN A 273 -1.49 14.05 8.88
C ASN A 273 -0.83 13.98 10.25
N VAL A 274 -1.18 14.90 11.13
CA VAL A 274 -0.66 14.93 12.51
C VAL A 274 -0.97 13.59 13.20
N PRO A 275 0.03 12.95 13.83
CA PRO A 275 -0.17 11.65 14.48
C PRO A 275 -0.80 11.79 15.88
N LYS A 276 -0.86 13.01 16.44
CA LYS A 276 -1.37 13.27 17.79
C LYS A 276 -2.84 13.69 17.73
N LYS A 277 -3.69 12.90 18.42
CA LYS A 277 -5.15 13.09 18.40
C LYS A 277 -5.60 14.51 18.73
N THR A 278 -5.02 15.13 19.77
CA THR A 278 -5.39 16.48 20.22
C THR A 278 -5.16 17.54 19.14
N GLU A 279 -4.05 17.44 18.40
CA GLU A 279 -3.71 18.34 17.31
C GLU A 279 -4.57 18.07 16.07
N TYR A 280 -4.86 16.80 15.78
CA TYR A 280 -5.74 16.38 14.70
C TYR A 280 -7.15 16.99 14.89
N VAL A 281 -7.73 16.82 16.09
CA VAL A 281 -9.03 17.41 16.46
C VAL A 281 -9.00 18.93 16.37
N ALA A 282 -7.94 19.57 16.89
CA ALA A 282 -7.82 21.03 16.89
C ALA A 282 -7.76 21.64 15.48
N ASN A 283 -7.10 20.96 14.53
CA ASN A 283 -7.07 21.40 13.13
C ASN A 283 -8.44 21.27 12.48
N LEU A 284 -9.07 20.12 12.60
CA LEU A 284 -10.40 19.89 12.03
C LEU A 284 -11.47 20.81 12.64
N SER A 285 -11.41 21.10 13.95
CA SER A 285 -12.34 22.05 14.60
C SER A 285 -12.25 23.45 14.00
N LYS A 286 -11.08 23.84 13.51
CA LYS A 286 -10.85 25.13 12.83
C LYS A 286 -11.14 25.08 11.33
N GLY A 287 -11.69 24.00 10.79
CA GLY A 287 -11.92 23.82 9.36
C GLY A 287 -10.62 23.69 8.54
N LYS A 288 -9.53 23.23 9.16
CA LYS A 288 -8.23 23.06 8.51
C LYS A 288 -7.92 21.58 8.33
N LEU A 289 -7.30 21.22 7.20
CA LEU A 289 -6.73 19.90 7.01
C LEU A 289 -5.66 19.62 8.07
N PRO A 290 -5.65 18.44 8.68
CA PRO A 290 -4.75 18.11 9.80
C PRO A 290 -3.35 17.71 9.33
N ILE A 291 -2.80 18.42 8.35
CA ILE A 291 -1.51 18.11 7.73
C ILE A 291 -0.36 18.61 8.60
N CYS A 292 0.62 17.72 8.87
CA CYS A 292 1.89 18.11 9.48
C CYS A 292 2.71 19.01 8.55
N CYS A 293 3.59 19.83 9.15
CA CYS A 293 4.58 20.62 8.40
C CYS A 293 5.65 19.76 7.67
N SER A 294 5.49 18.46 7.58
CA SER A 294 6.49 17.50 7.08
C SER A 294 6.21 16.99 5.67
N GLY A 295 5.54 17.75 4.83
CA GLY A 295 5.39 17.40 3.40
C GLY A 295 6.66 17.77 2.62
N GLN A 296 7.05 16.95 1.65
CA GLN A 296 8.18 17.21 0.75
C GLN A 296 7.64 17.60 -0.63
N HIS A 297 8.10 18.73 -1.17
CA HIS A 297 7.99 19.01 -2.60
C HIS A 297 9.01 18.17 -3.36
N LEU A 298 8.52 17.37 -4.29
CA LEU A 298 9.40 16.61 -5.17
C LEU A 298 9.98 17.54 -6.24
N THR A 299 11.31 17.68 -6.25
CA THR A 299 12.01 18.31 -7.38
C THR A 299 11.93 17.39 -8.61
N LYS A 300 12.22 17.91 -9.80
CA LYS A 300 12.29 17.06 -11.02
C LYS A 300 13.27 15.90 -10.86
N GLU A 301 14.36 16.12 -10.15
CA GLU A 301 15.36 15.07 -9.87
C GLU A 301 14.83 14.01 -8.92
N SER A 302 14.18 14.40 -7.83
CA SER A 302 13.58 13.44 -6.89
C SER A 302 12.39 12.70 -7.49
N MET A 303 11.63 13.32 -8.40
CA MET A 303 10.60 12.63 -9.18
C MET A 303 11.20 11.55 -10.08
N HIS A 304 12.27 11.86 -10.81
CA HIS A 304 12.96 10.86 -11.64
C HIS A 304 13.49 9.70 -10.80
N THR A 305 14.10 10.00 -9.65
CA THR A 305 14.55 8.97 -8.71
C THR A 305 13.40 8.13 -8.18
N TRP A 306 12.25 8.74 -7.89
CA TRP A 306 11.03 8.03 -7.51
C TRP A 306 10.54 7.09 -8.62
N GLU A 307 10.50 7.56 -9.88
CA GLU A 307 10.13 6.72 -11.02
C GLU A 307 11.04 5.49 -11.18
N LEU A 308 12.36 5.67 -11.04
CA LEU A 308 13.31 4.56 -11.07
C LEU A 308 13.10 3.59 -9.91
N THR A 309 12.79 4.13 -8.72
CA THR A 309 12.44 3.31 -7.55
C THR A 309 11.15 2.51 -7.79
N GLN A 310 10.12 3.11 -8.40
CA GLN A 310 8.90 2.42 -8.80
C GLN A 310 9.17 1.30 -9.82
N GLN A 311 10.00 1.56 -10.83
CA GLN A 311 10.41 0.54 -11.80
C GLN A 311 11.11 -0.62 -11.11
N LEU A 312 12.10 -0.34 -10.25
CA LEU A 312 12.82 -1.37 -9.54
C LEU A 312 11.92 -2.18 -8.63
N TYR A 313 11.11 -1.49 -7.80
CA TYR A 313 10.27 -2.14 -6.82
C TYR A 313 9.17 -2.97 -7.48
N CYS A 314 8.45 -2.41 -8.45
CA CYS A 314 7.30 -3.07 -9.05
C CYS A 314 7.66 -4.08 -10.15
N LEU A 315 8.70 -3.78 -10.94
CA LEU A 315 9.03 -4.53 -12.16
C LEU A 315 10.28 -5.40 -12.01
N HIS A 316 11.06 -5.22 -10.93
CA HIS A 316 12.35 -5.87 -10.70
C HIS A 316 13.41 -5.51 -11.76
N GLN A 317 13.23 -4.36 -12.41
CA GLN A 317 14.16 -3.83 -13.40
C GLN A 317 14.16 -2.31 -13.40
N ILE A 318 15.24 -1.70 -13.88
CA ILE A 318 15.36 -0.26 -14.12
C ILE A 318 15.83 -0.06 -15.56
N HIS A 319 15.18 0.85 -16.28
CA HIS A 319 15.70 1.40 -17.53
C HIS A 319 16.43 2.69 -17.25
N LEU A 320 17.75 2.71 -17.46
CA LEU A 320 18.59 3.90 -17.34
C LEU A 320 19.21 4.19 -18.70
N PRO A 321 18.69 5.16 -19.47
CA PRO A 321 19.23 5.47 -20.78
C PRO A 321 20.65 6.00 -20.69
N ASN A 322 21.49 5.70 -21.67
CA ASN A 322 22.81 6.29 -21.81
C ASN A 322 22.68 7.75 -22.25
N THR A 323 22.48 8.63 -21.28
CA THR A 323 22.48 10.07 -21.52
C THR A 323 23.82 10.64 -21.05
N GLN A 324 24.30 11.68 -21.73
CA GLN A 324 25.46 12.49 -21.26
C GLN A 324 25.03 13.44 -20.11
N ASN A 325 24.15 12.96 -19.22
CA ASN A 325 23.68 13.77 -18.11
C ASN A 325 24.76 13.75 -17.01
N GLU A 326 25.41 14.88 -16.82
CA GLU A 326 26.47 15.06 -15.83
C GLU A 326 25.95 15.44 -14.44
N SER A 327 24.62 15.41 -14.19
CA SER A 327 24.10 15.77 -12.89
C SER A 327 24.63 14.84 -11.79
N THR A 328 24.85 15.38 -10.61
CA THR A 328 25.33 14.63 -9.44
C THR A 328 24.36 13.48 -9.13
N THR A 329 23.07 13.74 -9.20
CA THR A 329 22.02 12.72 -8.98
C THR A 329 22.15 11.56 -9.94
N PHE A 330 22.40 11.80 -11.24
CA PHE A 330 22.57 10.73 -12.21
C PHE A 330 23.82 9.89 -11.94
N LYS A 331 24.94 10.52 -11.56
CA LYS A 331 26.15 9.82 -11.15
C LYS A 331 25.92 8.93 -9.92
N ASN A 332 25.21 9.44 -8.92
CA ASN A 332 24.88 8.69 -7.72
C ASN A 332 23.96 7.48 -8.02
N ILE A 333 22.98 7.63 -8.92
CA ILE A 333 22.15 6.54 -9.40
C ILE A 333 22.99 5.46 -10.08
N GLN A 334 23.92 5.85 -10.98
CA GLN A 334 24.81 4.93 -11.66
C GLN A 334 25.73 4.19 -10.67
N GLU A 335 26.24 4.89 -9.67
CA GLU A 335 27.08 4.31 -8.62
C GLU A 335 26.29 3.29 -7.78
N THR A 336 25.10 3.66 -7.34
CA THR A 336 24.19 2.77 -6.57
C THR A 336 23.91 1.47 -7.35
N LEU A 337 23.52 1.58 -8.62
CA LEU A 337 23.23 0.42 -9.46
C LEU A 337 24.52 -0.39 -9.77
N GLY A 338 25.65 0.30 -9.96
CA GLY A 338 26.96 -0.33 -10.13
C GLY A 338 27.37 -1.16 -8.91
N ASN A 339 27.17 -0.61 -7.71
CA ASN A 339 27.46 -1.31 -6.46
C ASN A 339 26.53 -2.52 -6.26
N ALA A 340 25.23 -2.40 -6.59
CA ALA A 340 24.32 -3.53 -6.57
C ALA A 340 24.72 -4.65 -7.55
N CYS A 341 25.30 -4.30 -8.70
CA CYS A 341 25.87 -5.27 -9.63
C CYS A 341 27.14 -5.95 -9.10
N LYS A 342 28.05 -5.18 -8.49
CA LYS A 342 29.29 -5.70 -7.86
C LYS A 342 28.95 -6.66 -6.72
N ASN A 343 27.93 -6.36 -5.92
CA ASN A 343 27.45 -7.23 -4.85
C ASN A 343 26.71 -8.48 -5.37
N GLY A 344 26.54 -8.61 -6.68
CA GLY A 344 25.88 -9.75 -7.29
C GLY A 344 24.34 -9.74 -7.15
N TRP A 345 23.74 -8.63 -6.69
CA TRP A 345 22.28 -8.49 -6.52
C TRP A 345 21.56 -8.15 -7.81
N MET A 346 22.28 -7.51 -8.74
CA MET A 346 21.75 -7.10 -10.05
C MET A 346 22.69 -7.52 -11.18
N TYR A 347 22.21 -7.45 -12.41
CA TYR A 347 23.04 -7.50 -13.62
C TYR A 347 22.55 -6.48 -14.63
N LYS A 348 23.50 -5.99 -15.46
CA LYS A 348 23.22 -5.02 -16.53
C LYS A 348 23.16 -5.74 -17.88
N LYS A 349 22.16 -5.38 -18.69
CA LYS A 349 22.04 -5.80 -20.09
C LYS A 349 21.56 -4.60 -20.93
N GLY A 350 22.46 -4.04 -21.74
CA GLY A 350 22.20 -2.77 -22.43
C GLY A 350 21.94 -1.64 -21.43
N ASN A 351 20.84 -0.94 -21.60
CA ASN A 351 20.41 0.15 -20.73
C ASN A 351 19.53 -0.31 -19.55
N TYR A 352 19.35 -1.62 -19.39
CA TYR A 352 18.54 -2.18 -18.32
C TYR A 352 19.39 -2.81 -17.22
N PHE A 353 18.96 -2.61 -15.98
CA PHE A 353 19.45 -3.29 -14.80
C PHE A 353 18.34 -4.20 -14.26
N TYR A 354 18.65 -5.47 -14.02
CA TYR A 354 17.70 -6.49 -13.58
C TYR A 354 18.10 -7.02 -12.21
N ILE A 355 17.12 -7.20 -11.32
CA ILE A 355 17.33 -7.89 -10.04
C ILE A 355 17.56 -9.38 -10.28
N LYS A 356 18.56 -9.96 -9.61
CA LYS A 356 18.76 -11.41 -9.53
C LYS A 356 17.92 -11.99 -8.38
N ASN A 357 17.72 -13.31 -8.35
CA ASN A 357 16.95 -13.96 -7.29
C ASN A 357 17.46 -13.62 -5.89
N ASN A 358 18.79 -13.70 -5.65
CA ASN A 358 19.40 -13.31 -4.39
C ASN A 358 19.28 -11.81 -4.09
N GLY A 359 19.14 -10.97 -5.12
CA GLY A 359 18.95 -9.52 -5.00
C GLY A 359 17.55 -9.13 -4.51
N LEU A 360 16.56 -10.02 -4.62
CA LEU A 360 15.20 -9.76 -4.12
C LEU A 360 15.18 -9.40 -2.62
N ASN A 361 16.10 -9.97 -1.84
CA ASN A 361 16.25 -9.65 -0.42
C ASN A 361 16.75 -8.22 -0.14
N HIS A 362 17.37 -7.58 -1.14
CA HIS A 362 18.01 -6.28 -1.05
C HIS A 362 17.27 -5.17 -1.81
N ILE A 363 16.08 -5.47 -2.36
CA ILE A 363 15.36 -4.51 -3.22
C ILE A 363 15.06 -3.19 -2.50
N ARG A 364 14.67 -3.25 -1.21
CA ARG A 364 14.41 -2.05 -0.40
C ARG A 364 15.68 -1.27 -0.12
N GLU A 365 16.77 -1.95 0.15
CA GLU A 365 18.07 -1.32 0.40
C GLU A 365 18.53 -0.55 -0.85
N ILE A 366 18.38 -1.15 -2.03
CA ILE A 366 18.70 -0.48 -3.30
C ILE A 366 17.76 0.70 -3.54
N CYS A 367 16.45 0.53 -3.34
CA CYS A 367 15.46 1.60 -3.47
C CYS A 367 15.75 2.76 -2.51
N TYR A 368 16.09 2.46 -1.26
CA TYR A 368 16.47 3.47 -0.27
C TYR A 368 17.72 4.23 -0.69
N SER A 369 18.76 3.51 -1.14
CA SER A 369 20.01 4.12 -1.61
C SER A 369 19.81 5.00 -2.84
N LEU A 370 18.87 4.67 -3.73
CA LEU A 370 18.49 5.52 -4.86
C LEU A 370 17.87 6.86 -4.41
N GLN A 371 17.15 6.87 -3.30
CA GLN A 371 16.44 8.06 -2.81
C GLN A 371 17.24 8.89 -1.80
N ALA A 372 18.33 8.37 -1.27
CA ALA A 372 19.15 9.06 -0.27
C ALA A 372 19.98 10.23 -0.84
N HIS A 373 19.87 10.49 -2.13
CA HIS A 373 20.60 11.50 -2.89
C HIS A 373 19.66 12.47 -3.59
#